data_8b07026398d18f84ffb0a5f132da76e9
#
_entry.id   8b07026398d18f84ffb0a5f132da76e9
#
_cell.length_a   1.000
_cell.length_b   1.000
_cell.length_c   1.000
_cell.angle_alpha   90.00
_cell.angle_beta   90.00
_cell.angle_gamma   90.00
#
_symmetry.space_group_name_H-M   'P 1'
#
loop_
_entity.id
_entity.type
_entity.pdbx_description
1 polymer ?
#
loop_
_entity_poly.entity_id
_entity_poly.type
_entity_poly.pdbx_seq_one_letter_code
_entity_poly.pdbx_strand_id
1 'polypeptide(L)'
;MLYTLENDKLCVLVRSYGAELRSIKERADETEYLWDGNPSWWKYSSPVLFPIVGKLLNGKYHVDGQEYELPGHGLGRISDF
;
A
#
# COMPACT_ATOMS: atom_id res chain seq x y z
N MET A 1 -10.23 5.49 -5.14
CA MET A 1 -10.14 5.87 -6.57
C MET A 1 -8.86 5.28 -7.16
N LEU A 2 -8.95 4.80 -8.38
CA LEU A 2 -7.80 4.28 -9.12
C LEU A 2 -7.32 5.32 -10.12
N TYR A 3 -6.02 5.53 -10.14
CA TYR A 3 -5.37 6.40 -11.11
C TYR A 3 -4.54 5.56 -12.05
N THR A 4 -4.54 5.93 -13.33
CA THR A 4 -3.81 5.21 -14.38
C THR A 4 -2.61 6.03 -14.84
N LEU A 5 -1.45 5.40 -14.88
CA LEU A 5 -0.23 5.93 -15.48
C LEU A 5 0.17 4.98 -16.60
N GLU A 6 0.38 5.49 -17.79
CA GLU A 6 0.76 4.60 -18.88
C GLU A 6 1.66 5.26 -19.90
N ASN A 7 2.43 4.42 -20.57
CA ASN A 7 3.22 4.78 -21.74
C ASN A 7 3.02 3.70 -22.81
N ASP A 8 3.87 3.67 -23.81
CA ASP A 8 3.77 2.69 -24.89
C ASP A 8 4.06 1.24 -24.47
N LYS A 9 4.67 1.03 -23.31
CA LYS A 9 5.09 -0.29 -22.82
C LYS A 9 4.29 -0.79 -21.61
N LEU A 10 3.99 0.08 -20.64
CA LEU A 10 3.39 -0.29 -19.36
C LEU A 10 2.12 0.48 -19.09
N CYS A 11 1.18 -0.19 -18.43
CA CYS A 11 0.02 0.41 -17.81
C CYS A 11 0.05 0.12 -16.31
N VAL A 12 0.03 1.16 -15.48
CA VAL A 12 0.18 1.07 -14.03
C VAL A 12 -1.04 1.67 -13.38
N LEU A 13 -1.59 0.97 -12.39
CA LEU A 13 -2.72 1.46 -11.58
C LEU A 13 -2.28 1.73 -10.15
N VAL A 14 -2.65 2.89 -9.63
CA VAL A 14 -2.39 3.30 -8.25
C VAL A 14 -3.72 3.62 -7.59
N ARG A 15 -3.97 3.05 -6.42
CA ARG A 15 -5.16 3.34 -5.63
C ARG A 15 -4.87 4.49 -4.66
N SER A 16 -5.78 5.49 -4.60
CA SER A 16 -5.61 6.61 -3.67
C SER A 16 -5.62 6.18 -2.21
N TYR A 17 -6.49 5.22 -1.86
CA TYR A 17 -6.47 4.64 -0.51
C TYR A 17 -5.17 3.87 -0.30
N GLY A 18 -4.35 4.36 0.63
CA GLY A 18 -3.04 3.80 0.91
C GLY A 18 -1.96 4.19 -0.09
N ALA A 19 -2.27 5.01 -1.10
CA ALA A 19 -1.36 5.32 -2.21
C ALA A 19 -0.71 4.05 -2.77
N GLU A 20 -1.51 3.00 -2.87
CA GLU A 20 -1.01 1.65 -3.14
C GLU A 20 -0.95 1.36 -4.64
N LEU A 21 0.21 0.87 -5.09
CA LEU A 21 0.39 0.35 -6.43
C LEU A 21 -0.41 -0.94 -6.56
N ARG A 22 -1.36 -1.00 -7.51
CA ARG A 22 -2.32 -2.12 -7.62
C ARG A 22 -2.13 -2.98 -8.85
N SER A 23 -1.49 -2.45 -9.89
CA SER A 23 -1.29 -3.21 -11.12
C SER A 23 -0.12 -2.65 -11.89
N ILE A 24 0.67 -3.54 -12.47
CA ILE A 24 1.72 -3.22 -13.43
C ILE A 24 1.55 -4.21 -14.58
N LYS A 25 0.98 -3.76 -15.70
CA LYS A 25 0.77 -4.61 -16.87
C LYS A 25 1.63 -4.21 -18.04
N GLU A 26 2.15 -5.20 -18.73
CA GLU A 26 2.76 -5.00 -20.02
C GLU A 26 1.68 -4.81 -21.08
N ARG A 27 1.78 -3.78 -21.89
CA ARG A 27 0.74 -3.47 -22.88
C ARG A 27 0.71 -4.45 -24.06
N ALA A 28 1.87 -5.01 -24.40
CA ALA A 28 1.97 -5.89 -25.56
C ALA A 28 1.16 -7.18 -25.40
N ASP A 29 1.16 -7.78 -24.22
CA ASP A 29 0.53 -9.08 -23.97
C ASP A 29 -0.36 -9.11 -22.72
N GLU A 30 -0.54 -7.96 -22.06
CA GLU A 30 -1.35 -7.80 -20.84
C GLU A 30 -0.84 -8.62 -19.65
N THR A 31 0.43 -9.01 -19.64
CA THR A 31 1.03 -9.68 -18.50
C THR A 31 0.99 -8.78 -17.26
N GLU A 32 0.42 -9.29 -16.18
CA GLU A 32 0.38 -8.62 -14.89
C GLU A 32 1.58 -9.05 -14.05
N TYR A 33 2.38 -8.07 -13.57
CA TYR A 33 3.58 -8.35 -12.79
C TYR A 33 3.39 -8.24 -11.28
N LEU A 34 2.21 -7.79 -10.83
CA LEU A 34 1.96 -7.55 -9.42
C LEU A 34 0.89 -8.50 -8.89
N TRP A 35 1.03 -8.92 -7.64
CA TRP A 35 -0.01 -9.70 -6.96
C TRP A 35 -1.34 -8.94 -6.95
N ASP A 36 -2.43 -9.61 -7.28
CA ASP A 36 -3.74 -8.98 -7.52
C ASP A 36 -4.49 -8.54 -6.26
N GLY A 37 -3.98 -8.85 -5.08
CA GLY A 37 -4.63 -8.47 -3.83
C GLY A 37 -5.86 -9.29 -3.48
N ASN A 38 -5.92 -10.55 -3.92
CA ASN A 38 -7.03 -11.44 -3.64
C ASN A 38 -7.20 -11.62 -2.12
N PRO A 39 -8.34 -11.17 -1.53
CA PRO A 39 -8.52 -11.21 -0.07
C PRO A 39 -8.56 -12.62 0.52
N SER A 40 -8.77 -13.66 -0.30
CA SER A 40 -8.71 -15.04 0.17
C SER A 40 -7.31 -15.45 0.61
N TRP A 41 -6.28 -14.72 0.17
CA TRP A 41 -4.89 -14.96 0.49
C TRP A 41 -4.25 -13.78 1.18
N TRP A 42 -4.16 -12.64 0.49
CA TRP A 42 -3.59 -11.41 1.03
C TRP A 42 -4.12 -10.22 0.23
N LYS A 43 -4.87 -9.37 0.90
CA LYS A 43 -5.65 -8.29 0.25
C LYS A 43 -4.84 -7.09 -0.25
N TYR A 44 -3.55 -7.03 0.08
CA TYR A 44 -2.68 -5.94 -0.37
C TYR A 44 -1.87 -6.39 -1.59
N SER A 45 -1.37 -5.40 -2.34
CA SER A 45 -0.43 -5.65 -3.45
C SER A 45 0.96 -5.08 -3.13
N SER A 46 1.03 -3.81 -2.75
CA SER A 46 2.25 -3.13 -2.36
C SER A 46 1.93 -2.02 -1.37
N PRO A 47 1.51 -2.37 -0.15
CA PRO A 47 1.08 -1.36 0.82
C PRO A 47 2.24 -0.45 1.23
N VAL A 48 1.93 0.83 1.41
CA VAL A 48 2.90 1.82 1.89
C VAL A 48 3.03 1.67 3.40
N LEU A 49 4.24 1.38 3.87
CA LEU A 49 4.54 1.17 5.28
C LEU A 49 5.11 2.46 5.85
N PHE A 50 4.25 3.26 6.48
CA PHE A 50 4.62 4.58 7.01
C PHE A 50 3.71 4.97 8.17
N PRO A 51 4.23 5.57 9.26
CA PRO A 51 5.64 5.93 9.48
C PRO A 51 6.52 4.80 10.04
N ILE A 52 5.97 3.60 10.21
CA ILE A 52 6.74 2.47 10.74
C ILE A 52 6.57 1.24 9.85
N VAL A 53 7.51 0.31 9.97
CA VAL A 53 7.46 -1.02 9.39
C VAL A 53 7.35 -2.02 10.54
N GLY A 54 6.39 -2.95 10.45
CA GLY A 54 6.16 -3.92 11.52
C GLY A 54 5.27 -3.36 12.62
N LYS A 55 5.47 -3.84 13.84
CA LYS A 55 4.63 -3.50 14.99
C LYS A 55 5.46 -2.90 16.12
N LEU A 56 4.84 -1.97 16.84
CA LEU A 56 5.38 -1.46 18.10
C LEU A 56 5.04 -2.41 19.24
N LEU A 57 5.86 -2.40 20.29
CA LEU A 57 5.56 -3.13 21.52
C LEU A 57 4.23 -2.62 22.08
N ASN A 58 3.28 -3.53 22.28
CA ASN A 58 1.92 -3.21 22.73
C ASN A 58 1.19 -2.20 21.83
N GLY A 59 1.66 -1.98 20.59
CA GLY A 59 1.06 -1.03 19.65
C GLY A 59 1.22 0.43 20.04
N LYS A 60 2.18 0.77 20.90
CA LYS A 60 2.30 2.10 21.50
C LYS A 60 3.72 2.67 21.41
N TYR A 61 3.80 4.00 21.40
CA TYR A 61 5.06 4.72 21.52
C TYR A 61 4.86 5.97 22.38
N HIS A 62 5.96 6.55 22.86
CA HIS A 62 5.93 7.73 23.74
C HIS A 62 6.78 8.86 23.17
N VAL A 63 6.26 10.08 23.27
CA VAL A 63 7.00 11.30 22.94
C VAL A 63 6.73 12.32 24.03
N ASP A 64 7.80 12.84 24.63
CA ASP A 64 7.72 13.85 25.71
C ASP A 64 6.72 13.46 26.81
N GLY A 65 6.75 12.20 27.23
CA GLY A 65 5.87 11.71 28.28
C GLY A 65 4.44 11.41 27.84
N GLN A 66 4.07 11.68 26.60
CA GLN A 66 2.76 11.35 26.04
C GLN A 66 2.77 9.99 25.38
N GLU A 67 1.71 9.21 25.58
CA GLU A 67 1.55 7.91 24.95
C GLU A 67 0.68 8.02 23.71
N TYR A 68 1.12 7.39 22.64
CA TYR A 68 0.40 7.33 21.36
C TYR A 68 0.28 5.89 20.89
N GLU A 69 -0.79 5.61 20.15
CA GLU A 69 -0.99 4.30 19.54
C GLU A 69 -0.74 4.37 18.02
N LEU A 70 -0.25 3.25 17.48
CA LEU A 70 -0.02 3.15 16.05
C LEU A 70 -0.21 1.68 15.63
N PRO A 71 -1.03 1.42 14.60
CA PRO A 71 -1.25 0.04 14.14
C PRO A 71 -0.03 -0.53 13.44
N GLY A 72 -0.01 -1.85 13.26
CA GLY A 72 1.03 -2.50 12.50
C GLY A 72 1.21 -1.86 11.13
N HIS A 73 2.46 -1.60 10.75
CA HIS A 73 2.86 -0.90 9.53
C HIS A 73 2.36 0.56 9.44
N GLY A 74 1.90 1.15 10.55
CA GLY A 74 1.54 2.56 10.60
C GLY A 74 0.23 2.92 9.91
N LEU A 75 0.16 4.13 9.38
CA LEU A 75 -1.07 4.75 8.89
C LEU A 75 -1.15 4.91 7.36
N GLY A 76 -0.03 4.83 6.67
CA GLY A 76 0.00 5.10 5.22
C GLY A 76 -0.95 4.23 4.43
N ARG A 77 -0.92 2.92 4.68
CA ARG A 77 -1.73 1.95 3.93
C ARG A 77 -3.23 2.03 4.18
N ILE A 78 -3.65 2.73 5.23
CA ILE A 78 -5.06 2.90 5.61
C ILE A 78 -5.53 4.35 5.53
N SER A 79 -4.77 5.19 4.85
CA SER A 79 -5.12 6.60 4.63
C SER A 79 -5.46 6.84 3.17
N ASP A 80 -6.38 7.75 2.91
CA ASP A 80 -6.73 8.14 1.55
C ASP A 80 -5.88 9.35 1.14
N PHE A 81 -5.22 9.23 0.02
CA PHE A 81 -4.30 10.26 -0.48
C PHE A 81 -4.93 11.15 -1.53
#